data_adc54cfad4608f973a8eed2299ad773c
#
_entry.id   adc54cfad4608f973a8eed2299ad773c
#
_cell.length_a   1.000
_cell.length_b   1.000
_cell.length_c   1.000
_cell.angle_alpha   90.00
_cell.angle_beta   90.00
_cell.angle_gamma   90.00
#
_symmetry.space_group_name_H-M   'P 1'
#
loop_
_entity.id
_entity.type
_entity.pdbx_description
1 polymer ?
#
loop_
_entity_poly.entity_id
_entity_poly.type
_entity_poly.pdbx_seq_one_letter_code
_entity_poly.pdbx_strand_id
1 'polypeptide(L)'
;MKTPKQGVLFDMLKQLNKYCVKEKVNMPVWETYDGDYLGEGKHEFRPETKETLKLGDHWLARYDCARIFKTQVTLPESFKGEKVYLNLDFGGEILIRINGKIANSVSSREKSGWVGRETVNITENFLTFGEPMEIELEACVDSAGFCDMAMDGAKECEYTLKFASFAAVDKICEKFYLNCVTAWDALPCIKDEFIKESVYKVLDDSLHLVDFDFPEDETRKSIAIACEHFDKKLAEIEYTAPSEVIFDGHSHIDIAWLWRVQETERKSARTFANNLALMDVYPEFTFTQSQAIAYDMIKKNYPELYERIKEKVKNGQWNIVGNTWVECDTNIASGESMIRQLLYGREFFLKEFGVSSDTYWLPDCFGFSYALPQIIKKSGMKYFITTKLLNQDTNRFPHTLFKWKGADGSEILALNQRSHYQGHYDPKQVCDASFNNDLKHVLKTGFGMFGYGDGGGGSTYRMLENAKRLKNFPGLPKTRMGHPQEFFAEAEKIRDELPTYCDELYYENHRGTYTSQGFIKKGNRKNEFRLSRCEMAGVFGGGYDIERLQNLWLLFLKNQFHDILPGT
;
A
#
# COMPACT_ATOMS: atom_id res chain seq x y z
N MET A 1 -31.51 -2.43 5.07
CA MET A 1 -31.72 -3.59 5.95
C MET A 1 -31.54 -4.85 5.12
N LYS A 2 -30.82 -5.87 5.64
CA LYS A 2 -30.74 -7.20 5.00
C LYS A 2 -32.09 -7.89 5.09
N THR A 3 -32.47 -8.61 4.03
CA THR A 3 -33.65 -9.52 4.13
C THR A 3 -33.37 -10.64 5.14
N PRO A 4 -34.39 -11.30 5.73
CA PRO A 4 -34.17 -12.43 6.63
C PRO A 4 -33.28 -13.52 6.03
N LYS A 5 -33.44 -13.84 4.74
CA LYS A 5 -32.63 -14.81 4.01
C LYS A 5 -31.15 -14.38 3.93
N GLN A 6 -30.87 -13.11 3.67
CA GLN A 6 -29.51 -12.56 3.67
C GLN A 6 -28.87 -12.58 5.08
N GLY A 7 -29.69 -12.48 6.14
CA GLY A 7 -29.23 -12.62 7.52
C GLY A 7 -28.70 -14.03 7.79
N VAL A 8 -29.40 -15.05 7.33
CA VAL A 8 -29.00 -16.46 7.48
C VAL A 8 -27.67 -16.74 6.78
N LEU A 9 -27.52 -16.33 5.50
CA LEU A 9 -26.27 -16.52 4.78
C LEU A 9 -25.09 -15.83 5.48
N PHE A 10 -25.32 -14.65 6.02
CA PHE A 10 -24.29 -13.92 6.77
C PHE A 10 -23.85 -14.68 8.04
N ASP A 11 -24.77 -15.29 8.76
CA ASP A 11 -24.44 -16.08 9.94
C ASP A 11 -23.75 -17.41 9.58
N MET A 12 -24.13 -18.03 8.46
CA MET A 12 -23.43 -19.19 7.90
C MET A 12 -21.98 -18.85 7.54
N LEU A 13 -21.74 -17.69 6.91
CA LEU A 13 -20.38 -17.21 6.63
C LEU A 13 -19.53 -17.01 7.89
N LYS A 14 -20.12 -16.49 8.98
CA LYS A 14 -19.42 -16.39 10.27
C LYS A 14 -19.06 -17.74 10.86
N GLN A 15 -19.95 -18.73 10.72
CA GLN A 15 -19.67 -20.09 11.16
C GLN A 15 -18.56 -20.72 10.32
N LEU A 16 -18.66 -20.62 8.99
CA LEU A 16 -17.65 -21.15 8.06
C LEU A 16 -16.25 -20.62 8.35
N ASN A 17 -16.10 -19.33 8.71
CA ASN A 17 -14.82 -18.73 9.05
C ASN A 17 -14.09 -19.46 10.19
N LYS A 18 -14.82 -20.06 11.15
CA LYS A 18 -14.22 -20.79 12.28
C LYS A 18 -13.45 -22.04 11.82
N TYR A 19 -13.85 -22.63 10.70
CA TYR A 19 -13.20 -23.81 10.12
C TYR A 19 -11.97 -23.48 9.27
N CYS A 20 -11.68 -22.20 9.00
CA CYS A 20 -10.48 -21.80 8.29
C CYS A 20 -9.19 -22.08 9.10
N VAL A 21 -9.28 -22.14 10.42
CA VAL A 21 -8.17 -22.51 11.31
C VAL A 21 -8.26 -24.00 11.61
N LYS A 22 -7.15 -24.74 11.35
CA LYS A 22 -7.03 -26.16 11.61
C LYS A 22 -6.42 -26.43 12.98
N GLU A 23 -5.37 -25.69 13.31
CA GLU A 23 -4.66 -25.78 14.57
C GLU A 23 -4.11 -24.41 14.97
N LYS A 24 -3.98 -24.14 16.26
CA LYS A 24 -3.56 -22.83 16.76
C LYS A 24 -2.61 -22.96 17.95
N VAL A 25 -1.52 -22.20 17.92
CA VAL A 25 -0.58 -22.05 19.04
C VAL A 25 -0.65 -20.61 19.56
N ASN A 26 -1.15 -20.41 20.78
CA ASN A 26 -1.28 -19.11 21.38
C ASN A 26 0.03 -18.64 22.03
N MET A 27 0.26 -17.33 22.03
CA MET A 27 1.38 -16.65 22.68
C MET A 27 0.83 -15.66 23.72
N PRO A 28 0.44 -16.13 24.93
CA PRO A 28 -0.32 -15.31 25.87
C PRO A 28 0.52 -14.35 26.72
N VAL A 29 1.85 -14.49 26.74
CA VAL A 29 2.76 -13.74 27.63
C VAL A 29 3.93 -13.18 26.85
N TRP A 30 4.26 -11.92 27.10
CA TRP A 30 5.29 -11.18 26.43
C TRP A 30 6.17 -10.39 27.39
N GLU A 31 7.48 -10.56 27.32
CA GLU A 31 8.43 -9.58 27.87
C GLU A 31 8.38 -8.31 27.03
N THR A 32 8.41 -7.15 27.66
CA THR A 32 8.36 -5.89 26.93
C THR A 32 9.20 -4.81 27.61
N TYR A 33 9.67 -3.87 26.81
CA TYR A 33 10.40 -2.67 27.22
C TYR A 33 10.33 -1.57 26.16
N ASP A 34 10.53 -0.31 26.59
CA ASP A 34 10.56 0.82 25.69
C ASP A 34 11.94 1.00 25.07
N GLY A 35 11.95 1.54 23.83
CA GLY A 35 13.13 2.01 23.15
C GLY A 35 12.84 3.33 22.46
N ASP A 36 13.65 4.36 22.76
CA ASP A 36 13.57 5.62 22.04
C ASP A 36 14.25 5.45 20.68
N TYR A 37 13.54 5.79 19.61
CA TYR A 37 14.10 5.71 18.27
C TYR A 37 14.94 6.95 17.98
N LEU A 38 16.23 6.74 17.75
CA LEU A 38 17.22 7.81 17.52
C LEU A 38 17.39 8.16 16.03
N GLY A 39 16.68 7.47 15.13
CA GLY A 39 16.90 7.50 13.69
C GLY A 39 17.96 6.49 13.24
N GLU A 40 18.10 6.32 11.93
CA GLU A 40 19.06 5.41 11.30
C GLU A 40 19.02 3.97 11.83
N GLY A 41 17.81 3.46 12.13
CA GLY A 41 17.62 2.09 12.65
C GLY A 41 18.10 1.87 14.09
N LYS A 42 18.45 2.93 14.81
CA LYS A 42 19.03 2.83 16.15
C LYS A 42 17.98 3.12 17.24
N HIS A 43 18.04 2.33 18.30
CA HIS A 43 17.22 2.52 19.50
C HIS A 43 18.08 2.68 20.73
N GLU A 44 17.66 3.54 21.64
CA GLU A 44 18.16 3.60 23.01
C GLU A 44 17.12 2.87 23.91
N PHE A 45 17.47 1.68 24.33
CA PHE A 45 16.58 0.87 25.15
C PHE A 45 16.59 1.37 26.59
N ARG A 46 15.42 1.34 27.23
CA ARG A 46 15.20 1.73 28.63
C ARG A 46 14.96 0.49 29.50
N PRO A 47 16.01 -0.13 30.08
CA PRO A 47 15.90 -1.36 30.85
C PRO A 47 14.96 -1.26 32.05
N GLU A 48 14.82 -0.06 32.63
CA GLU A 48 13.93 0.21 33.77
C GLU A 48 12.44 0.11 33.40
N THR A 49 12.09 0.12 32.12
CA THR A 49 10.71 -0.07 31.64
C THR A 49 10.37 -1.53 31.37
N LYS A 50 11.31 -2.45 31.66
CA LYS A 50 11.10 -3.87 31.43
C LYS A 50 9.99 -4.42 32.33
N GLU A 51 8.99 -5.02 31.69
CA GLU A 51 7.87 -5.66 32.35
C GLU A 51 7.37 -6.89 31.56
N THR A 52 6.44 -7.61 32.15
CA THR A 52 5.78 -8.73 31.48
C THR A 52 4.31 -8.43 31.34
N LEU A 53 3.82 -8.43 30.08
CA LEU A 53 2.41 -8.23 29.75
C LEU A 53 1.76 -9.53 29.26
N LYS A 54 0.45 -9.62 29.49
CA LYS A 54 -0.40 -10.75 29.04
C LYS A 54 -1.47 -10.23 28.09
N LEU A 55 -2.06 -11.14 27.34
CA LEU A 55 -3.25 -10.80 26.55
C LEU A 55 -4.35 -10.23 27.47
N GLY A 56 -4.90 -9.08 27.09
CA GLY A 56 -5.83 -8.27 27.86
C GLY A 56 -5.19 -7.05 28.54
N ASP A 57 -3.87 -7.04 28.72
CA ASP A 57 -3.16 -5.89 29.29
C ASP A 57 -3.02 -4.75 28.28
N HIS A 58 -2.71 -3.55 28.79
CA HIS A 58 -2.58 -2.33 28.00
C HIS A 58 -1.12 -1.87 27.94
N TRP A 59 -0.77 -1.13 26.88
CA TRP A 59 0.50 -0.45 26.77
C TRP A 59 0.33 0.94 26.16
N LEU A 60 1.27 1.83 26.44
CA LEU A 60 1.26 3.21 25.95
C LEU A 60 2.28 3.38 24.83
N ALA A 61 1.84 3.94 23.71
CA ALA A 61 2.70 4.32 22.57
C ALA A 61 2.91 5.83 22.55
N ARG A 62 4.12 6.27 22.18
CA ARG A 62 4.54 7.68 22.14
C ARG A 62 5.26 8.01 20.84
N TYR A 63 5.36 9.31 20.52
CA TYR A 63 6.21 9.78 19.43
C TYR A 63 7.67 9.31 19.65
N ASP A 64 8.32 8.94 18.54
CA ASP A 64 9.74 8.53 18.50
C ASP A 64 10.11 7.38 19.46
N CYS A 65 9.12 6.66 19.98
CA CYS A 65 9.30 5.51 20.85
C CYS A 65 8.83 4.23 20.15
N ALA A 66 9.54 3.14 20.36
CA ALA A 66 9.10 1.79 20.04
C ALA A 66 8.88 1.01 21.33
N ARG A 67 7.83 0.23 21.38
CA ARG A 67 7.62 -0.80 22.39
C ARG A 67 8.08 -2.13 21.81
N ILE A 68 9.12 -2.70 22.39
CA ILE A 68 9.61 -4.02 21.98
C ILE A 68 8.91 -5.09 22.78
N PHE A 69 8.33 -6.08 22.09
CA PHE A 69 7.73 -7.26 22.72
C PHE A 69 8.53 -8.49 22.29
N LYS A 70 8.83 -9.36 23.25
CA LYS A 70 9.56 -10.62 23.00
C LYS A 70 8.84 -11.80 23.65
N THR A 71 8.79 -12.90 22.92
CA THR A 71 8.33 -14.19 23.44
C THR A 71 9.05 -15.33 22.71
N GLN A 72 8.94 -16.51 23.28
CA GLN A 72 9.35 -17.75 22.64
C GLN A 72 8.14 -18.63 22.36
N VAL A 73 8.13 -19.28 21.21
CA VAL A 73 7.07 -20.21 20.82
C VAL A 73 7.66 -21.45 20.14
N THR A 74 7.07 -22.60 20.41
CA THR A 74 7.39 -23.84 19.69
C THR A 74 6.19 -24.26 18.87
N LEU A 75 6.36 -24.33 17.54
CA LEU A 75 5.32 -24.85 16.67
C LEU A 75 5.43 -26.38 16.59
N PRO A 76 4.32 -27.12 16.68
CA PRO A 76 4.34 -28.57 16.51
C PRO A 76 4.70 -28.97 15.07
N GLU A 77 5.19 -30.19 14.90
CA GLU A 77 5.54 -30.75 13.58
C GLU A 77 4.33 -30.80 12.61
N SER A 78 3.10 -30.80 13.12
CA SER A 78 1.87 -30.73 12.32
C SER A 78 1.73 -29.45 11.49
N PHE A 79 2.46 -28.38 11.82
CA PHE A 79 2.49 -27.13 11.05
C PHE A 79 3.37 -27.20 9.79
N LYS A 80 4.26 -28.19 9.71
CA LYS A 80 5.20 -28.31 8.59
C LYS A 80 4.47 -28.61 7.28
N GLY A 81 4.75 -27.80 6.24
CA GLY A 81 4.08 -27.89 4.94
C GLY A 81 2.65 -27.30 4.91
N GLU A 82 2.16 -26.82 6.04
CA GLU A 82 0.89 -26.10 6.10
C GLU A 82 1.06 -24.61 5.75
N LYS A 83 -0.03 -23.95 5.36
CA LYS A 83 -0.10 -22.50 5.27
C LYS A 83 -0.21 -21.95 6.71
N VAL A 84 0.73 -21.12 7.12
CA VAL A 84 0.77 -20.61 8.49
C VAL A 84 0.53 -19.11 8.51
N TYR A 85 -0.37 -18.70 9.37
CA TYR A 85 -0.61 -17.29 9.69
C TYR A 85 -0.11 -16.96 11.09
N LEU A 86 0.44 -15.76 11.22
CA LEU A 86 0.56 -15.08 12.50
C LEU A 86 -0.63 -14.14 12.66
N ASN A 87 -1.48 -14.40 13.63
CA ASN A 87 -2.58 -13.53 14.02
C ASN A 87 -2.15 -12.70 15.23
N LEU A 88 -2.19 -11.37 15.08
CA LEU A 88 -1.65 -10.45 16.06
C LEU A 88 -2.52 -9.19 16.13
N ASP A 89 -3.02 -8.81 17.30
CA ASP A 89 -3.67 -7.52 17.57
C ASP A 89 -3.17 -6.96 18.90
N PHE A 90 -2.13 -6.13 18.80
CA PHE A 90 -1.58 -5.37 19.93
C PHE A 90 -1.88 -3.88 19.79
N GLY A 91 -2.58 -3.48 18.72
CA GLY A 91 -2.69 -2.09 18.31
C GLY A 91 -1.37 -1.54 17.77
N GLY A 92 -1.40 -0.35 17.21
CA GLY A 92 -0.24 0.28 16.61
C GLY A 92 0.21 -0.35 15.28
N GLU A 93 1.38 0.03 14.80
CA GLU A 93 2.05 -0.58 13.64
C GLU A 93 3.26 -1.39 14.12
N ILE A 94 3.43 -2.60 13.58
CA ILE A 94 4.37 -3.58 14.15
C ILE A 94 5.29 -4.13 13.05
N LEU A 95 6.60 -4.06 13.25
CA LEU A 95 7.60 -4.82 12.49
C LEU A 95 7.85 -6.15 13.21
N ILE A 96 7.82 -7.26 12.48
CA ILE A 96 7.92 -8.62 13.02
C ILE A 96 9.27 -9.21 12.68
N ARG A 97 10.01 -9.66 13.70
CA ARG A 97 11.21 -10.46 13.54
C ARG A 97 11.00 -11.85 14.11
N ILE A 98 11.50 -12.85 13.39
CA ILE A 98 11.55 -14.24 13.83
C ILE A 98 13.01 -14.67 13.81
N ASN A 99 13.52 -15.09 14.95
CA ASN A 99 14.94 -15.43 15.13
C ASN A 99 15.89 -14.33 14.59
N GLY A 100 15.55 -13.07 14.89
CA GLY A 100 16.29 -11.86 14.52
C GLY A 100 16.14 -11.40 13.06
N LYS A 101 15.46 -12.15 12.17
CA LYS A 101 15.24 -11.77 10.78
C LYS A 101 13.89 -11.11 10.57
N ILE A 102 13.82 -10.07 9.75
CA ILE A 102 12.55 -9.40 9.41
C ILE A 102 11.71 -10.33 8.55
N ALA A 103 10.61 -10.80 9.11
CA ALA A 103 9.69 -11.73 8.45
C ALA A 103 8.51 -11.03 7.77
N ASN A 104 7.90 -10.05 8.45
CA ASN A 104 6.70 -9.35 7.97
C ASN A 104 6.45 -8.09 8.81
N SER A 105 5.30 -7.46 8.60
CA SER A 105 4.79 -6.37 9.43
C SER A 105 3.26 -6.40 9.50
N VAL A 106 2.71 -5.72 10.49
CA VAL A 106 1.27 -5.53 10.69
C VAL A 106 0.98 -4.03 10.73
N SER A 107 -0.11 -3.62 10.10
CA SER A 107 -0.65 -2.27 10.17
C SER A 107 -2.10 -2.30 10.67
N SER A 108 -2.45 -1.41 11.60
CA SER A 108 -3.79 -1.37 12.22
C SER A 108 -4.90 -0.86 11.29
N ARG A 109 -4.59 -0.40 10.07
CA ARG A 109 -5.57 0.20 9.15
C ARG A 109 -6.59 -0.77 8.56
N GLU A 110 -6.35 -2.07 8.62
CA GLU A 110 -7.29 -3.02 8.04
C GLU A 110 -8.53 -3.22 8.93
N LYS A 111 -9.59 -2.43 8.67
CA LYS A 111 -10.90 -2.54 9.31
C LYS A 111 -11.88 -3.40 8.50
N SER A 112 -11.46 -4.54 7.95
CA SER A 112 -12.40 -5.43 7.29
C SER A 112 -13.17 -6.25 8.32
N GLY A 113 -14.51 -6.21 8.27
CA GLY A 113 -15.37 -6.88 9.26
C GLY A 113 -15.42 -8.41 9.14
N TRP A 114 -14.61 -9.05 8.27
CA TRP A 114 -14.76 -10.46 7.91
C TRP A 114 -13.57 -11.33 8.29
N VAL A 115 -12.37 -10.82 8.25
CA VAL A 115 -11.15 -11.54 8.67
C VAL A 115 -10.46 -10.69 9.73
N GLY A 116 -9.95 -11.32 10.78
CA GLY A 116 -9.19 -10.64 11.81
C GLY A 116 -8.06 -9.82 11.16
N ARG A 117 -7.95 -8.59 11.58
CA ARG A 117 -7.25 -7.50 10.89
C ARG A 117 -5.78 -7.64 10.75
N GLU A 118 -5.19 -8.39 11.58
CA GLU A 118 -3.77 -8.42 11.80
C GLU A 118 -3.27 -9.85 11.61
N THR A 119 -3.74 -10.43 10.50
CA THR A 119 -3.31 -11.73 10.04
C THR A 119 -2.29 -11.53 8.93
N VAL A 120 -1.09 -12.03 9.12
CA VAL A 120 -0.03 -12.01 8.12
C VAL A 120 0.46 -13.41 7.82
N ASN A 121 0.73 -13.67 6.54
CA ASN A 121 1.37 -14.90 6.12
C ASN A 121 2.82 -14.92 6.59
N ILE A 122 3.24 -16.03 7.17
CA ILE A 122 4.66 -16.29 7.47
C ILE A 122 5.13 -17.44 6.59
N THR A 123 6.10 -17.18 5.75
CA THR A 123 6.68 -18.20 4.88
C THR A 123 7.52 -19.20 5.68
N GLU A 124 7.53 -20.46 5.23
CA GLU A 124 8.12 -21.59 5.98
C GLU A 124 9.61 -21.37 6.30
N ASN A 125 10.34 -20.63 5.47
CA ASN A 125 11.76 -20.32 5.69
C ASN A 125 12.07 -19.48 6.94
N PHE A 126 11.05 -18.87 7.57
CA PHE A 126 11.18 -18.18 8.86
C PHE A 126 10.78 -19.08 10.05
N LEU A 127 10.16 -20.24 9.80
CA LEU A 127 9.59 -21.09 10.83
C LEU A 127 10.53 -22.24 11.21
N THR A 128 10.50 -22.60 12.49
CA THR A 128 11.09 -23.85 13.01
C THR A 128 10.00 -24.66 13.69
N PHE A 129 10.11 -25.99 13.56
CA PHE A 129 9.11 -26.92 14.11
C PHE A 129 9.76 -27.82 15.14
N GLY A 130 9.06 -28.11 16.24
CA GLY A 130 9.58 -28.93 17.34
C GLY A 130 10.60 -28.24 18.24
N GLU A 131 11.13 -27.07 17.86
CA GLU A 131 12.12 -26.32 18.63
C GLU A 131 11.61 -24.88 18.91
N PRO A 132 12.05 -24.25 20.03
CA PRO A 132 11.69 -22.87 20.34
C PRO A 132 12.25 -21.90 19.30
N MET A 133 11.43 -20.92 18.88
CA MET A 133 11.85 -19.77 18.09
C MET A 133 11.49 -18.48 18.82
N GLU A 134 12.35 -17.46 18.69
CA GLU A 134 12.13 -16.14 19.23
C GLU A 134 11.25 -15.31 18.30
N ILE A 135 10.21 -14.68 18.85
CA ILE A 135 9.41 -13.68 18.17
C ILE A 135 9.69 -12.33 18.84
N GLU A 136 10.14 -11.39 18.03
CA GLU A 136 10.34 -9.99 18.44
C GLU A 136 9.42 -9.08 17.62
N LEU A 137 8.71 -8.19 18.30
CA LEU A 137 7.82 -7.21 17.71
C LEU A 137 8.30 -5.81 18.09
N GLU A 138 8.52 -4.96 17.09
CA GLU A 138 8.76 -3.54 17.26
C GLU A 138 7.46 -2.79 16.98
N ALA A 139 6.72 -2.40 18.04
CA ALA A 139 5.44 -1.73 17.94
C ALA A 139 5.57 -0.23 18.12
N CYS A 140 4.84 0.54 17.31
CA CYS A 140 4.85 2.00 17.27
C CYS A 140 3.42 2.53 17.20
N VAL A 141 3.26 3.85 17.33
CA VAL A 141 1.99 4.54 17.10
C VAL A 141 1.53 4.29 15.66
N ASP A 142 0.25 4.01 15.47
CA ASP A 142 -0.33 3.90 14.13
C ASP A 142 -0.74 5.25 13.55
N SER A 143 -1.11 5.26 12.28
CA SER A 143 -1.51 6.50 11.60
C SER A 143 -2.75 7.15 12.22
N ALA A 144 -3.68 6.36 12.80
CA ALA A 144 -4.85 6.89 13.50
C ALA A 144 -4.44 7.56 14.82
N GLY A 145 -3.56 6.91 15.59
CA GLY A 145 -3.00 7.50 16.82
C GLY A 145 -2.22 8.79 16.56
N PHE A 146 -1.47 8.87 15.47
CA PHE A 146 -0.82 10.14 15.07
C PHE A 146 -1.85 11.24 14.75
N CYS A 147 -2.99 10.90 14.11
CA CYS A 147 -4.08 11.85 13.92
C CYS A 147 -4.63 12.36 15.25
N ASP A 148 -4.93 11.46 16.18
CA ASP A 148 -5.47 11.82 17.51
C ASP A 148 -4.47 12.69 18.27
N MET A 149 -3.18 12.36 18.24
CA MET A 149 -2.13 13.17 18.86
C MET A 149 -2.04 14.58 18.25
N ALA A 150 -2.12 14.69 16.92
CA ALA A 150 -2.02 15.97 16.22
C ALA A 150 -3.27 16.85 16.44
N MET A 151 -4.47 16.25 16.47
CA MET A 151 -5.73 17.00 16.59
C MET A 151 -6.09 17.31 18.04
N ASP A 152 -5.88 16.38 18.96
CA ASP A 152 -6.32 16.48 20.35
C ASP A 152 -5.20 16.88 21.31
N GLY A 153 -3.95 16.98 20.82
CA GLY A 153 -2.78 17.29 21.63
C GLY A 153 -2.41 16.18 22.62
N ALA A 154 -2.88 14.97 22.39
CA ALA A 154 -2.50 13.79 23.17
C ALA A 154 -0.99 13.55 23.05
N LYS A 155 -0.36 13.10 24.12
CA LYS A 155 1.07 12.76 24.13
C LYS A 155 1.32 11.26 23.97
N GLU A 156 0.31 10.47 24.19
CA GLU A 156 0.35 9.00 24.23
C GLU A 156 -0.94 8.43 23.67
N CYS A 157 -0.83 7.25 23.04
CA CYS A 157 -1.96 6.41 22.63
C CYS A 157 -1.95 5.13 23.42
N GLU A 158 -3.09 4.72 23.94
CA GLU A 158 -3.24 3.45 24.67
C GLU A 158 -3.73 2.35 23.73
N TYR A 159 -3.04 1.22 23.75
CA TYR A 159 -3.38 0.02 22.98
C TYR A 159 -3.54 -1.19 23.91
N THR A 160 -4.26 -2.19 23.44
CA THR A 160 -4.53 -3.44 24.19
C THR A 160 -3.96 -4.64 23.45
N LEU A 161 -3.29 -5.56 24.15
CA LEU A 161 -2.88 -6.86 23.63
C LEU A 161 -4.11 -7.79 23.54
N LYS A 162 -4.82 -7.82 22.42
CA LYS A 162 -6.07 -8.59 22.31
C LYS A 162 -5.83 -10.06 22.02
N PHE A 163 -4.98 -10.37 21.06
CA PHE A 163 -4.61 -11.74 20.71
C PHE A 163 -3.25 -11.83 20.03
N ALA A 164 -2.61 -12.98 20.21
CA ALA A 164 -1.39 -13.38 19.49
C ALA A 164 -1.36 -14.89 19.33
N SER A 165 -1.22 -15.38 18.10
CA SER A 165 -1.14 -16.82 17.84
C SER A 165 -0.59 -17.13 16.45
N PHE A 166 0.10 -18.25 16.32
CA PHE A 166 0.26 -18.91 15.03
C PHE A 166 -0.93 -19.81 14.75
N ALA A 167 -1.36 -19.87 13.49
CA ALA A 167 -2.47 -20.70 13.05
C ALA A 167 -2.10 -21.46 11.78
N ALA A 168 -2.25 -22.78 11.79
CA ALA A 168 -2.24 -23.60 10.59
C ALA A 168 -3.63 -23.52 9.95
N VAL A 169 -3.65 -23.26 8.65
CA VAL A 169 -4.88 -22.94 7.89
C VAL A 169 -5.38 -24.15 7.13
N ASP A 170 -6.67 -24.43 7.25
CA ASP A 170 -7.33 -25.36 6.34
C ASP A 170 -7.54 -24.69 4.97
N LYS A 171 -6.76 -25.09 4.00
CA LYS A 171 -6.71 -24.48 2.66
C LYS A 171 -8.05 -24.57 1.91
N ILE A 172 -8.85 -25.62 2.15
CA ILE A 172 -10.14 -25.83 1.47
C ILE A 172 -11.22 -24.96 2.14
N CYS A 173 -11.29 -25.00 3.47
CA CYS A 173 -12.22 -24.17 4.23
C CYS A 173 -11.96 -22.67 3.99
N GLU A 174 -10.70 -22.24 4.00
CA GLU A 174 -10.32 -20.85 3.69
C GLU A 174 -10.71 -20.49 2.25
N LYS A 175 -10.40 -21.35 1.27
CA LYS A 175 -10.76 -21.11 -0.14
C LYS A 175 -12.26 -20.90 -0.28
N PHE A 176 -13.07 -21.78 0.29
CA PHE A 176 -14.52 -21.69 0.21
C PHE A 176 -15.05 -20.44 0.91
N TYR A 177 -14.57 -20.15 2.12
CA TYR A 177 -14.92 -18.93 2.85
C TYR A 177 -14.65 -17.68 2.01
N LEU A 178 -13.44 -17.56 1.45
CA LEU A 178 -13.05 -16.42 0.65
C LEU A 178 -13.82 -16.33 -0.67
N ASN A 179 -14.16 -17.46 -1.30
CA ASN A 179 -15.03 -17.51 -2.47
C ASN A 179 -16.42 -16.93 -2.16
N CYS A 180 -17.02 -17.40 -1.06
CA CYS A 180 -18.35 -16.95 -0.63
C CYS A 180 -18.36 -15.45 -0.25
N VAL A 181 -17.35 -14.97 0.47
CA VAL A 181 -17.25 -13.54 0.84
C VAL A 181 -17.04 -12.67 -0.41
N THR A 182 -16.18 -13.09 -1.35
CA THR A 182 -15.99 -12.34 -2.60
C THR A 182 -17.27 -12.30 -3.43
N ALA A 183 -18.01 -13.41 -3.54
CA ALA A 183 -19.29 -13.43 -4.23
C ALA A 183 -20.33 -12.52 -3.54
N TRP A 184 -20.40 -12.58 -2.20
CA TRP A 184 -21.28 -11.69 -1.44
C TRP A 184 -20.98 -10.21 -1.68
N ASP A 185 -19.71 -9.83 -1.65
CA ASP A 185 -19.26 -8.45 -1.87
C ASP A 185 -19.45 -8.01 -3.34
N ALA A 186 -19.47 -8.96 -4.28
CA ALA A 186 -19.70 -8.70 -5.71
C ALA A 186 -21.16 -8.39 -6.03
N LEU A 187 -22.13 -9.00 -5.33
CA LEU A 187 -23.56 -8.88 -5.65
C LEU A 187 -24.07 -7.43 -5.83
N PRO A 188 -23.70 -6.45 -4.98
CA PRO A 188 -24.10 -5.06 -5.16
C PRO A 188 -23.52 -4.39 -6.40
N CYS A 189 -22.41 -4.93 -6.93
CA CYS A 189 -21.66 -4.37 -8.05
C CYS A 189 -22.11 -4.91 -9.41
N ILE A 190 -22.75 -6.08 -9.44
CA ILE A 190 -23.28 -6.72 -10.66
C ILE A 190 -24.53 -5.97 -11.11
N LYS A 191 -24.48 -5.41 -12.33
CA LYS A 191 -25.57 -4.62 -12.91
C LYS A 191 -26.60 -5.46 -13.66
N ASP A 192 -26.19 -6.62 -14.21
CA ASP A 192 -27.07 -7.56 -14.89
C ASP A 192 -27.81 -8.39 -13.84
N GLU A 193 -29.13 -8.23 -13.74
CA GLU A 193 -29.94 -8.89 -12.70
C GLU A 193 -30.01 -10.43 -12.90
N PHE A 194 -29.88 -10.96 -14.13
CA PHE A 194 -29.85 -12.40 -14.36
C PHE A 194 -28.51 -13.00 -13.87
N ILE A 195 -27.40 -12.35 -14.18
CA ILE A 195 -26.08 -12.76 -13.68
C ILE A 195 -26.03 -12.65 -12.15
N LYS A 196 -26.53 -11.57 -11.59
CA LYS A 196 -26.59 -11.33 -10.15
C LYS A 196 -27.38 -12.40 -9.41
N GLU A 197 -28.57 -12.76 -9.93
CA GLU A 197 -29.41 -13.83 -9.35
C GLU A 197 -28.72 -15.20 -9.49
N SER A 198 -28.02 -15.46 -10.61
CA SER A 198 -27.24 -16.68 -10.80
C SER A 198 -26.11 -16.79 -9.78
N VAL A 199 -25.33 -15.71 -9.57
CA VAL A 199 -24.26 -15.67 -8.55
C VAL A 199 -24.83 -15.83 -7.14
N TYR A 200 -25.96 -15.16 -6.83
CA TYR A 200 -26.64 -15.30 -5.55
C TYR A 200 -27.08 -16.76 -5.32
N LYS A 201 -27.66 -17.40 -6.32
CA LYS A 201 -28.10 -18.79 -6.23
C LYS A 201 -26.93 -19.76 -6.03
N VAL A 202 -25.79 -19.56 -6.71
CA VAL A 202 -24.58 -20.35 -6.49
C VAL A 202 -24.09 -20.23 -5.05
N LEU A 203 -24.07 -19.02 -4.50
CA LEU A 203 -23.68 -18.76 -3.12
C LEU A 203 -24.64 -19.44 -2.13
N ASP A 204 -25.95 -19.25 -2.31
CA ASP A 204 -27.00 -19.80 -1.46
C ASP A 204 -27.00 -21.33 -1.47
N ASP A 205 -27.05 -21.95 -2.65
CA ASP A 205 -27.06 -23.41 -2.81
C ASP A 205 -25.76 -24.04 -2.21
N SER A 206 -24.61 -23.43 -2.45
CA SER A 206 -23.34 -23.97 -1.94
C SER A 206 -23.23 -23.86 -0.43
N LEU A 207 -23.65 -22.76 0.19
CA LEU A 207 -23.64 -22.63 1.64
C LEU A 207 -24.57 -23.63 2.31
N HIS A 208 -25.74 -23.92 1.72
CA HIS A 208 -26.67 -24.91 2.26
C HIS A 208 -26.22 -26.38 2.10
N LEU A 209 -25.12 -26.65 1.39
CA LEU A 209 -24.47 -27.98 1.39
C LEU A 209 -23.60 -28.20 2.63
N VAL A 210 -23.30 -27.15 3.41
CA VAL A 210 -22.52 -27.27 4.63
C VAL A 210 -23.44 -27.61 5.79
N ASP A 211 -23.16 -28.72 6.47
CA ASP A 211 -23.85 -29.10 7.69
C ASP A 211 -22.97 -28.75 8.90
N PHE A 212 -23.35 -27.72 9.63
CA PHE A 212 -22.63 -27.22 10.81
C PHE A 212 -22.98 -27.97 12.11
N ASP A 213 -23.97 -28.85 12.07
CA ASP A 213 -24.40 -29.66 13.21
C ASP A 213 -23.65 -31.00 13.29
N PHE A 214 -22.88 -31.34 12.27
CA PHE A 214 -22.01 -32.53 12.23
C PHE A 214 -20.78 -32.37 13.12
N PRO A 215 -20.15 -33.51 13.53
CA PRO A 215 -18.79 -33.46 14.09
C PRO A 215 -17.81 -32.76 13.15
N GLU A 216 -16.78 -32.14 13.71
CA GLU A 216 -15.87 -31.25 12.95
C GLU A 216 -15.34 -31.86 11.65
N ASP A 217 -14.88 -33.10 11.68
CA ASP A 217 -14.35 -33.80 10.51
C ASP A 217 -15.40 -33.99 9.39
N GLU A 218 -16.65 -34.27 9.75
CA GLU A 218 -17.75 -34.42 8.80
C GLU A 218 -18.19 -33.06 8.24
N THR A 219 -18.20 -32.03 9.08
CA THR A 219 -18.43 -30.64 8.65
C THR A 219 -17.38 -30.22 7.65
N ARG A 220 -16.08 -30.49 7.88
CA ARG A 220 -15.00 -30.18 6.94
C ARG A 220 -15.16 -30.91 5.59
N LYS A 221 -15.66 -32.16 5.60
CA LYS A 221 -16.02 -32.88 4.36
C LYS A 221 -17.16 -32.21 3.61
N SER A 222 -18.21 -31.78 4.33
CA SER A 222 -19.32 -31.04 3.70
C SER A 222 -18.87 -29.70 3.12
N ILE A 223 -17.94 -29.00 3.77
CA ILE A 223 -17.31 -27.77 3.26
C ILE A 223 -16.53 -28.04 1.98
N ALA A 224 -15.81 -29.16 1.88
CA ALA A 224 -15.09 -29.52 0.65
C ALA A 224 -16.06 -29.76 -0.52
N ILE A 225 -17.16 -30.47 -0.30
CA ILE A 225 -18.22 -30.68 -1.30
C ILE A 225 -18.83 -29.34 -1.73
N ALA A 226 -19.14 -28.47 -0.77
CA ALA A 226 -19.69 -27.14 -1.02
C ALA A 226 -18.71 -26.26 -1.83
N CYS A 227 -17.43 -26.33 -1.56
CA CYS A 227 -16.38 -25.62 -2.30
C CYS A 227 -16.31 -26.07 -3.77
N GLU A 228 -16.33 -27.37 -4.03
CA GLU A 228 -16.34 -27.92 -5.39
C GLU A 228 -17.62 -27.53 -6.14
N HIS A 229 -18.78 -27.61 -5.48
CA HIS A 229 -20.06 -27.17 -6.04
C HIS A 229 -20.01 -25.69 -6.43
N PHE A 230 -19.53 -24.83 -5.53
CA PHE A 230 -19.40 -23.40 -5.79
C PHE A 230 -18.53 -23.12 -7.02
N ASP A 231 -17.32 -23.70 -7.07
CA ASP A 231 -16.37 -23.46 -8.16
C ASP A 231 -16.96 -23.92 -9.51
N LYS A 232 -17.58 -25.11 -9.53
CA LYS A 232 -18.24 -25.66 -10.72
C LYS A 232 -19.38 -24.77 -11.19
N LYS A 233 -20.30 -24.42 -10.29
CA LYS A 233 -21.51 -23.67 -10.64
C LYS A 233 -21.20 -22.21 -11.02
N LEU A 234 -20.22 -21.58 -10.38
CA LEU A 234 -19.76 -20.24 -10.77
C LEU A 234 -19.15 -20.26 -12.18
N ALA A 235 -18.38 -21.28 -12.52
CA ALA A 235 -17.77 -21.44 -13.84
C ALA A 235 -18.80 -21.73 -14.97
N GLU A 236 -20.00 -22.28 -14.65
CA GLU A 236 -21.10 -22.51 -15.59
C GLU A 236 -21.84 -21.21 -15.98
N ILE A 237 -21.62 -20.10 -15.27
CA ILE A 237 -22.26 -18.81 -15.60
C ILE A 237 -21.57 -18.21 -16.82
N GLU A 238 -22.25 -18.19 -17.95
CA GLU A 238 -21.77 -17.59 -19.19
C GLU A 238 -21.75 -16.05 -19.06
N TYR A 239 -20.56 -15.47 -19.16
CA TYR A 239 -20.37 -14.02 -19.12
C TYR A 239 -19.14 -13.59 -19.90
N THR A 240 -19.30 -12.56 -20.74
CA THR A 240 -18.19 -11.90 -21.42
C THR A 240 -18.01 -10.51 -20.87
N ALA A 241 -16.91 -10.28 -20.17
CA ALA A 241 -16.62 -8.97 -19.59
C ALA A 241 -16.41 -7.91 -20.68
N PRO A 242 -17.06 -6.74 -20.58
CA PRO A 242 -16.95 -5.66 -21.57
C PRO A 242 -15.62 -4.91 -21.52
N SER A 243 -14.86 -5.07 -20.44
CA SER A 243 -13.64 -4.32 -20.15
C SER A 243 -12.69 -5.12 -19.27
N GLU A 244 -11.44 -4.66 -19.21
CA GLU A 244 -10.40 -5.16 -18.31
C GLU A 244 -9.87 -4.03 -17.42
N VAL A 245 -9.39 -4.37 -16.23
CA VAL A 245 -8.67 -3.43 -15.35
C VAL A 245 -7.31 -4.03 -15.00
N ILE A 246 -6.26 -3.27 -15.25
CA ILE A 246 -4.91 -3.56 -14.78
C ILE A 246 -4.79 -2.99 -13.36
N PHE A 247 -4.47 -3.86 -12.41
CA PHE A 247 -4.22 -3.44 -11.03
C PHE A 247 -2.74 -3.59 -10.66
N ASP A 248 -2.23 -2.59 -9.96
CA ASP A 248 -0.88 -2.62 -9.41
C ASP A 248 -0.91 -2.33 -7.90
N GLY A 249 -0.16 -3.09 -7.11
CA GLY A 249 0.02 -2.78 -5.71
C GLY A 249 0.76 -1.47 -5.53
N HIS A 250 0.37 -0.68 -4.56
CA HIS A 250 1.02 0.59 -4.24
C HIS A 250 0.87 0.93 -2.76
N SER A 251 1.85 1.65 -2.22
CA SER A 251 1.74 2.30 -0.93
C SER A 251 2.37 3.67 -1.01
N HIS A 252 1.54 4.71 -1.07
CA HIS A 252 2.02 6.07 -0.86
C HIS A 252 2.59 6.18 0.56
N ILE A 253 3.77 6.77 0.71
CA ILE A 253 4.44 6.96 2.00
C ILE A 253 4.76 8.43 2.18
N ASP A 254 4.15 9.06 3.18
CA ASP A 254 4.47 10.42 3.54
C ASP A 254 5.83 10.48 4.24
N ILE A 255 6.74 11.30 3.68
CA ILE A 255 8.11 11.48 4.23
C ILE A 255 8.07 12.22 5.58
N ALA A 256 7.07 13.01 5.79
CA ALA A 256 6.63 13.56 7.07
C ALA A 256 5.22 14.13 6.87
N TRP A 257 4.36 13.96 7.82
CA TRP A 257 3.00 14.50 7.82
C TRP A 257 2.54 14.71 9.27
N LEU A 258 1.74 13.79 9.84
CA LEU A 258 1.38 13.76 11.25
C LEU A 258 2.51 13.17 12.12
N TRP A 259 3.58 12.73 11.49
CA TRP A 259 4.79 12.14 12.10
C TRP A 259 6.06 12.77 11.51
N ARG A 260 7.17 12.55 12.21
CA ARG A 260 8.49 13.04 11.82
C ARG A 260 9.14 12.12 10.78
N VAL A 261 10.16 12.65 10.08
CA VAL A 261 10.96 11.88 9.09
C VAL A 261 11.54 10.58 9.68
N GLN A 262 11.94 10.59 10.96
CA GLN A 262 12.45 9.40 11.65
C GLN A 262 11.42 8.26 11.69
N GLU A 263 10.13 8.59 11.87
CA GLU A 263 9.06 7.57 11.81
C GLU A 263 8.90 7.01 10.40
N THR A 264 9.13 7.81 9.37
CA THR A 264 9.06 7.35 7.97
C THR A 264 10.11 6.28 7.65
N GLU A 265 11.28 6.32 8.29
CA GLU A 265 12.27 5.24 8.18
C GLU A 265 11.66 3.89 8.60
N ARG A 266 10.96 3.87 9.73
CA ARG A 266 10.27 2.67 10.26
C ARG A 266 9.03 2.30 9.44
N LYS A 267 8.22 3.29 9.02
CA LYS A 267 7.06 3.06 8.15
C LYS A 267 7.45 2.45 6.80
N SER A 268 8.54 2.94 6.21
CA SER A 268 9.10 2.36 4.98
C SER A 268 9.54 0.91 5.20
N ALA A 269 10.20 0.61 6.32
CA ALA A 269 10.62 -0.75 6.64
C ALA A 269 9.42 -1.69 6.80
N ARG A 270 8.38 -1.28 7.53
CA ARG A 270 7.14 -2.06 7.70
C ARG A 270 6.44 -2.28 6.35
N THR A 271 6.24 -1.21 5.59
CA THR A 271 5.58 -1.29 4.27
C THR A 271 6.32 -2.23 3.32
N PHE A 272 7.64 -2.10 3.25
CA PHE A 272 8.44 -2.90 2.33
C PHE A 272 8.54 -4.35 2.78
N ALA A 273 8.69 -4.61 4.09
CA ALA A 273 8.69 -5.96 4.63
C ALA A 273 7.39 -6.72 4.31
N ASN A 274 6.23 -6.07 4.50
CA ASN A 274 4.93 -6.66 4.19
C ASN A 274 4.79 -7.00 2.69
N ASN A 275 5.08 -6.04 1.81
CA ASN A 275 4.91 -6.29 0.37
C ASN A 275 5.91 -7.33 -0.16
N LEU A 276 7.15 -7.40 0.37
CA LEU A 276 8.10 -8.46 0.07
C LEU A 276 7.60 -9.84 0.53
N ALA A 277 7.03 -9.92 1.74
CA ALA A 277 6.45 -11.16 2.25
C ALA A 277 5.26 -11.63 1.39
N LEU A 278 4.42 -10.70 0.92
CA LEU A 278 3.34 -11.01 0.00
C LEU A 278 3.86 -11.49 -1.37
N MET A 279 4.94 -10.90 -1.91
CA MET A 279 5.56 -11.36 -3.15
C MET A 279 6.15 -12.76 -3.07
N ASP A 280 6.56 -13.19 -1.89
CA ASP A 280 7.06 -14.54 -1.68
C ASP A 280 5.93 -15.60 -1.72
N VAL A 281 4.69 -15.18 -1.41
CA VAL A 281 3.50 -16.05 -1.41
C VAL A 281 2.71 -15.96 -2.72
N TYR A 282 2.72 -14.78 -3.37
CA TYR A 282 1.94 -14.48 -4.57
C TYR A 282 2.86 -14.10 -5.74
N PRO A 283 3.30 -15.07 -6.55
CA PRO A 283 4.24 -14.81 -7.66
C PRO A 283 3.70 -13.82 -8.71
N GLU A 284 2.37 -13.73 -8.85
CA GLU A 284 1.70 -12.81 -9.76
C GLU A 284 1.61 -11.38 -9.22
N PHE A 285 1.91 -11.15 -7.95
CA PHE A 285 1.78 -9.85 -7.32
C PHE A 285 2.82 -8.86 -7.84
N THR A 286 2.34 -7.74 -8.39
CA THR A 286 3.16 -6.59 -8.79
C THR A 286 2.96 -5.44 -7.82
N PHE A 287 4.03 -4.69 -7.56
CA PHE A 287 4.02 -3.54 -6.64
C PHE A 287 4.86 -2.41 -7.20
N THR A 288 4.27 -1.22 -7.27
CA THR A 288 4.92 0.00 -7.76
C THR A 288 5.22 0.94 -6.61
N GLN A 289 6.47 1.44 -6.53
CA GLN A 289 6.91 2.38 -5.50
C GLN A 289 7.78 3.49 -6.07
N SER A 290 7.54 4.70 -5.60
CA SER A 290 8.27 5.93 -5.93
C SER A 290 9.29 6.32 -4.85
N GLN A 291 9.83 7.54 -4.93
CA GLN A 291 10.62 8.26 -3.90
C GLN A 291 11.94 7.58 -3.53
N ALA A 292 13.03 8.00 -4.19
CA ALA A 292 14.37 7.45 -3.97
C ALA A 292 14.83 7.53 -2.50
N ILE A 293 14.39 8.54 -1.74
CA ILE A 293 14.72 8.69 -0.32
C ILE A 293 14.25 7.51 0.54
N ALA A 294 13.06 6.93 0.24
CA ALA A 294 12.58 5.78 0.99
C ALA A 294 13.50 4.56 0.81
N TYR A 295 13.99 4.35 -0.41
CA TYR A 295 14.98 3.29 -0.68
C TYR A 295 16.34 3.58 -0.04
N ASP A 296 16.77 4.84 0.01
CA ASP A 296 18.01 5.24 0.68
C ASP A 296 17.94 4.99 2.20
N MET A 297 16.80 5.28 2.83
CA MET A 297 16.53 4.95 4.23
C MET A 297 16.61 3.44 4.47
N ILE A 298 15.98 2.63 3.61
CA ILE A 298 16.03 1.16 3.75
C ILE A 298 17.44 0.63 3.50
N LYS A 299 18.15 1.14 2.50
CA LYS A 299 19.54 0.76 2.24
C LYS A 299 20.45 0.97 3.45
N LYS A 300 20.27 2.10 4.15
CA LYS A 300 21.07 2.47 5.32
C LYS A 300 20.70 1.68 6.57
N ASN A 301 19.40 1.49 6.81
CA ASN A 301 18.89 1.06 8.11
C ASN A 301 18.46 -0.41 8.13
N TYR A 302 18.08 -0.97 6.96
CA TYR A 302 17.55 -2.33 6.81
C TYR A 302 18.13 -3.01 5.56
N PRO A 303 19.46 -3.22 5.50
CA PRO A 303 20.14 -3.72 4.29
C PRO A 303 19.62 -5.08 3.81
N GLU A 304 19.13 -5.94 4.71
CA GLU A 304 18.51 -7.22 4.35
C GLU A 304 17.21 -7.03 3.51
N LEU A 305 16.38 -6.04 3.84
CA LEU A 305 15.20 -5.70 3.03
C LEU A 305 15.62 -5.10 1.68
N TYR A 306 16.67 -4.29 1.68
CA TYR A 306 17.16 -3.64 0.48
C TYR A 306 17.61 -4.65 -0.58
N GLU A 307 18.34 -5.69 -0.19
CA GLU A 307 18.76 -6.73 -1.12
C GLU A 307 17.57 -7.56 -1.65
N ARG A 308 16.57 -7.83 -0.82
CA ARG A 308 15.32 -8.47 -1.27
C ARG A 308 14.57 -7.60 -2.29
N ILE A 309 14.52 -6.27 -2.09
CA ILE A 309 13.93 -5.33 -3.05
C ILE A 309 14.66 -5.40 -4.40
N LYS A 310 15.99 -5.40 -4.40
CA LYS A 310 16.78 -5.54 -5.65
C LYS A 310 16.43 -6.80 -6.42
N GLU A 311 16.26 -7.91 -5.72
CA GLU A 311 15.84 -9.17 -6.33
C GLU A 311 14.45 -9.05 -6.97
N LYS A 312 13.48 -8.45 -6.26
CA LYS A 312 12.11 -8.26 -6.77
C LYS A 312 12.04 -7.23 -7.90
N VAL A 313 12.90 -6.23 -7.93
CA VAL A 313 13.04 -5.31 -9.08
C VAL A 313 13.58 -6.08 -10.29
N LYS A 314 14.60 -6.91 -10.11
CA LYS A 314 15.23 -7.68 -11.18
C LYS A 314 14.27 -8.70 -11.82
N ASN A 315 13.38 -9.31 -11.04
CA ASN A 315 12.41 -10.28 -11.55
C ASN A 315 11.10 -9.64 -12.03
N GLY A 316 10.95 -8.30 -11.92
CA GLY A 316 9.81 -7.55 -12.44
C GLY A 316 8.57 -7.53 -11.53
N GLN A 317 8.63 -8.06 -10.30
CA GLN A 317 7.53 -7.93 -9.35
C GLN A 317 7.46 -6.53 -8.71
N TRP A 318 8.62 -5.90 -8.49
CA TRP A 318 8.73 -4.56 -7.92
C TRP A 318 9.10 -3.55 -9.00
N ASN A 319 8.22 -2.60 -9.25
CA ASN A 319 8.39 -1.54 -10.25
C ASN A 319 8.76 -0.22 -9.58
N ILE A 320 9.76 0.45 -10.14
CA ILE A 320 10.22 1.76 -9.69
C ILE A 320 9.65 2.84 -10.61
N VAL A 321 9.01 3.86 -10.03
CA VAL A 321 8.41 4.97 -10.77
C VAL A 321 8.85 6.34 -10.23
N GLY A 322 8.48 7.41 -10.94
CA GLY A 322 8.62 8.80 -10.51
C GLY A 322 9.98 9.42 -10.82
N ASN A 323 11.08 8.67 -10.68
CA ASN A 323 12.45 9.17 -10.83
C ASN A 323 12.79 10.37 -9.92
N THR A 324 12.04 10.63 -8.86
CA THR A 324 12.24 11.79 -7.96
C THR A 324 12.88 11.38 -6.65
N TRP A 325 13.57 12.33 -6.02
CA TRP A 325 14.10 12.13 -4.66
C TRP A 325 12.96 11.98 -3.66
N VAL A 326 11.98 12.89 -3.72
CA VAL A 326 10.69 12.82 -3.02
C VAL A 326 9.54 13.16 -3.98
N GLU A 327 8.31 12.83 -3.63
CA GLU A 327 7.10 13.36 -4.28
C GLU A 327 6.90 14.83 -3.84
N CYS A 328 7.55 15.73 -4.56
CA CYS A 328 7.66 17.13 -4.16
C CYS A 328 6.43 17.96 -4.53
N ASP A 329 6.18 19.02 -3.76
CA ASP A 329 5.29 20.10 -4.17
C ASP A 329 5.76 20.72 -5.49
N THR A 330 4.85 20.90 -6.45
CA THR A 330 5.15 21.40 -7.79
C THR A 330 4.73 22.84 -8.05
N ASN A 331 4.10 23.49 -7.07
CA ASN A 331 3.61 24.87 -7.18
C ASN A 331 4.56 25.86 -6.53
N ILE A 332 5.10 25.53 -5.35
CA ILE A 332 5.97 26.42 -4.57
C ILE A 332 7.45 26.17 -4.91
N ALA A 333 7.84 24.93 -5.20
CA ALA A 333 9.20 24.60 -5.62
C ALA A 333 9.52 25.26 -6.98
N SER A 334 10.80 25.71 -7.15
CA SER A 334 11.24 26.25 -8.43
C SER A 334 11.43 25.16 -9.49
N GLY A 335 11.43 25.55 -10.78
CA GLY A 335 11.72 24.64 -11.89
C GLY A 335 13.10 23.97 -11.73
N GLU A 336 14.11 24.70 -11.27
CA GLU A 336 15.43 24.13 -10.94
C GLU A 336 15.34 23.04 -9.88
N SER A 337 14.58 23.27 -8.81
CA SER A 337 14.39 22.27 -7.77
C SER A 337 13.69 21.02 -8.32
N MET A 338 12.64 21.16 -9.13
CA MET A 338 11.95 20.03 -9.76
C MET A 338 12.88 19.22 -10.68
N ILE A 339 13.76 19.90 -11.42
CA ILE A 339 14.79 19.23 -12.25
C ILE A 339 15.78 18.47 -11.34
N ARG A 340 16.18 19.05 -10.21
CA ARG A 340 17.07 18.39 -9.25
C ARG A 340 16.41 17.18 -8.57
N GLN A 341 15.12 17.24 -8.26
CA GLN A 341 14.36 16.07 -7.80
C GLN A 341 14.53 14.90 -8.77
N LEU A 342 14.34 15.15 -10.09
CA LEU A 342 14.49 14.15 -11.13
C LEU A 342 15.95 13.72 -11.32
N LEU A 343 16.91 14.66 -11.28
CA LEU A 343 18.32 14.36 -11.46
C LEU A 343 18.80 13.37 -10.39
N TYR A 344 18.63 13.72 -9.12
CA TYR A 344 19.14 12.92 -8.01
C TYR A 344 18.36 11.62 -7.80
N GLY A 345 17.03 11.65 -7.97
CA GLY A 345 16.22 10.45 -7.86
C GLY A 345 16.54 9.45 -8.98
N ARG A 346 16.64 9.92 -10.22
CA ARG A 346 17.00 9.08 -11.38
C ARG A 346 18.42 8.52 -11.26
N GLU A 347 19.38 9.35 -10.83
CA GLU A 347 20.77 8.91 -10.61
C GLU A 347 20.82 7.79 -9.57
N PHE A 348 20.08 7.94 -8.46
CA PHE A 348 19.96 6.92 -7.44
C PHE A 348 19.41 5.61 -8.03
N PHE A 349 18.28 5.65 -8.73
CA PHE A 349 17.65 4.45 -9.28
C PHE A 349 18.50 3.78 -10.37
N LEU A 350 19.16 4.53 -11.23
CA LEU A 350 20.09 3.99 -12.22
C LEU A 350 21.30 3.31 -11.55
N LYS A 351 21.89 3.95 -10.55
CA LYS A 351 23.05 3.42 -9.83
C LYS A 351 22.72 2.15 -9.04
N GLU A 352 21.60 2.14 -8.36
CA GLU A 352 21.26 1.09 -7.40
C GLU A 352 20.51 -0.09 -8.02
N PHE A 353 19.68 0.17 -9.02
CA PHE A 353 18.78 -0.82 -9.62
C PHE A 353 18.94 -0.97 -11.14
N GLY A 354 19.67 -0.08 -11.80
CA GLY A 354 19.83 -0.09 -13.25
C GLY A 354 18.58 0.32 -14.02
N VAL A 355 17.60 0.94 -13.37
CA VAL A 355 16.30 1.28 -13.97
C VAL A 355 16.06 2.79 -13.98
N SER A 356 15.24 3.25 -14.94
CA SER A 356 14.72 4.61 -15.02
C SER A 356 13.30 4.54 -15.55
N SER A 357 12.36 5.18 -14.83
CA SER A 357 10.95 5.22 -15.21
C SER A 357 10.67 6.23 -16.31
N ASP A 358 9.69 5.96 -17.15
CA ASP A 358 9.10 6.91 -18.09
C ASP A 358 7.82 7.59 -17.55
N THR A 359 7.42 7.25 -16.32
CA THR A 359 6.21 7.72 -15.66
C THR A 359 6.56 8.61 -14.47
N TYR A 360 6.11 9.87 -14.50
CA TYR A 360 6.18 10.80 -13.39
C TYR A 360 5.00 10.53 -12.44
N TRP A 361 5.30 10.31 -11.15
CA TRP A 361 4.36 9.74 -10.20
C TRP A 361 4.16 10.66 -9.01
N LEU A 362 3.01 11.34 -8.94
CA LEU A 362 2.62 12.22 -7.84
C LEU A 362 1.15 11.99 -7.47
N PRO A 363 0.83 10.92 -6.75
CA PRO A 363 -0.56 10.56 -6.46
C PRO A 363 -1.24 11.56 -5.54
N ASP A 364 -0.52 12.18 -4.59
CA ASP A 364 -1.10 12.96 -3.50
C ASP A 364 -0.71 14.45 -3.47
N CYS A 365 0.08 14.99 -4.40
CA CYS A 365 0.46 16.40 -4.43
C CYS A 365 -0.72 17.34 -4.70
N PHE A 366 -0.66 18.57 -4.16
CA PHE A 366 -1.80 19.51 -4.04
C PHE A 366 -1.93 20.46 -5.23
N GLY A 367 -2.00 19.91 -6.44
CA GLY A 367 -2.05 20.63 -7.69
C GLY A 367 -0.69 20.67 -8.41
N PHE A 368 -0.71 20.99 -9.72
CA PHE A 368 0.43 20.79 -10.58
C PHE A 368 0.62 21.96 -11.54
N SER A 369 1.84 22.52 -11.50
CA SER A 369 2.22 23.68 -12.29
C SER A 369 2.10 23.42 -13.81
N TYR A 370 1.64 24.44 -14.55
CA TYR A 370 1.58 24.44 -16.02
C TYR A 370 2.95 24.23 -16.69
N ALA A 371 4.05 24.46 -15.99
CA ALA A 371 5.41 24.18 -16.47
C ALA A 371 5.81 22.70 -16.37
N LEU A 372 5.06 21.88 -15.63
CA LEU A 372 5.46 20.50 -15.34
C LEU A 372 5.55 19.61 -16.60
N PRO A 373 4.65 19.68 -17.61
CA PRO A 373 4.78 18.89 -18.84
C PRO A 373 6.12 19.12 -19.57
N GLN A 374 6.63 20.36 -19.58
CA GLN A 374 7.94 20.68 -20.12
C GLN A 374 9.07 19.96 -19.39
N ILE A 375 9.05 20.00 -18.06
CA ILE A 375 10.08 19.38 -17.22
C ILE A 375 10.06 17.87 -17.41
N ILE A 376 8.89 17.24 -17.36
CA ILE A 376 8.71 15.80 -17.54
C ILE A 376 9.23 15.40 -18.94
N LYS A 377 8.74 16.04 -19.99
CA LYS A 377 9.09 15.72 -21.39
C LYS A 377 10.58 15.86 -21.66
N LYS A 378 11.19 16.98 -21.23
CA LYS A 378 12.61 17.26 -21.46
C LYS A 378 13.54 16.40 -20.59
N SER A 379 13.02 15.83 -19.50
CA SER A 379 13.72 14.83 -18.69
C SER A 379 13.62 13.40 -19.28
N GLY A 380 12.98 13.23 -20.47
CA GLY A 380 12.86 11.97 -21.18
C GLY A 380 11.71 11.08 -20.70
N MET A 381 10.83 11.60 -19.84
CA MET A 381 9.62 10.91 -19.39
C MET A 381 8.44 11.22 -20.30
N LYS A 382 7.41 10.38 -20.30
CA LYS A 382 6.30 10.43 -21.25
C LYS A 382 4.94 10.54 -20.57
N TYR A 383 4.84 10.04 -19.33
CA TYR A 383 3.58 9.83 -18.64
C TYR A 383 3.55 10.52 -17.29
N PHE A 384 2.35 10.88 -16.87
CA PHE A 384 2.09 11.46 -15.56
C PHE A 384 0.89 10.79 -14.91
N ILE A 385 0.98 10.46 -13.61
CA ILE A 385 -0.12 9.91 -12.82
C ILE A 385 -0.34 10.74 -11.56
N THR A 386 -1.60 11.05 -11.29
CA THR A 386 -2.09 11.56 -10.02
C THR A 386 -3.47 10.99 -9.69
N THR A 387 -3.88 11.08 -8.44
CA THR A 387 -5.26 10.80 -7.99
C THR A 387 -5.90 12.02 -7.33
N LYS A 388 -5.11 13.04 -7.01
CA LYS A 388 -5.52 14.15 -6.14
C LYS A 388 -6.67 14.99 -6.71
N LEU A 389 -6.77 15.13 -8.03
CA LEU A 389 -7.84 15.91 -8.67
C LEU A 389 -9.24 15.29 -8.55
N LEU A 390 -9.38 14.13 -7.89
CA LEU A 390 -10.68 13.56 -7.56
C LEU A 390 -11.44 14.35 -6.49
N ASN A 391 -10.72 14.90 -5.53
CA ASN A 391 -11.25 15.50 -4.32
C ASN A 391 -11.36 17.02 -4.47
N GLN A 392 -11.93 17.50 -5.59
CA GLN A 392 -12.24 18.91 -5.81
C GLN A 392 -13.47 19.31 -5.00
N ASP A 393 -13.45 20.52 -4.47
CA ASP A 393 -14.50 21.08 -3.65
C ASP A 393 -15.71 21.49 -4.50
N THR A 394 -15.49 22.29 -5.54
CA THR A 394 -16.53 22.90 -6.35
C THR A 394 -16.51 22.42 -7.81
N ASN A 395 -15.32 22.31 -8.42
CA ASN A 395 -15.16 22.03 -9.84
C ASN A 395 -14.50 20.68 -10.09
N ARG A 396 -15.29 19.68 -10.45
CA ARG A 396 -14.75 18.38 -10.82
C ARG A 396 -13.89 18.51 -12.09
N PHE A 397 -12.62 18.05 -12.00
CA PHE A 397 -11.76 17.96 -13.16
C PHE A 397 -12.35 17.00 -14.21
N PRO A 398 -12.54 17.42 -15.49
CA PRO A 398 -13.39 16.69 -16.44
C PRO A 398 -12.73 15.42 -17.00
N HIS A 399 -11.39 15.33 -17.06
CA HIS A 399 -10.69 14.28 -17.78
C HIS A 399 -10.08 13.23 -16.85
N THR A 400 -10.19 11.96 -17.24
CA THR A 400 -9.48 10.84 -16.62
C THR A 400 -8.11 10.63 -17.28
N LEU A 401 -8.09 10.47 -18.60
CA LEU A 401 -6.90 10.31 -19.42
C LEU A 401 -6.90 11.43 -20.49
N PHE A 402 -5.79 12.15 -20.63
CA PHE A 402 -5.71 13.31 -21.52
C PHE A 402 -4.26 13.60 -21.92
N LYS A 403 -4.13 14.36 -23.01
CA LYS A 403 -2.87 14.99 -23.39
C LYS A 403 -2.72 16.27 -22.59
N TRP A 404 -1.72 16.30 -21.69
CA TRP A 404 -1.41 17.51 -20.92
C TRP A 404 -0.31 18.29 -21.62
N LYS A 405 -0.65 19.50 -22.04
CA LYS A 405 0.23 20.36 -22.84
C LYS A 405 0.68 21.56 -22.01
N GLY A 406 1.98 21.71 -21.86
CA GLY A 406 2.61 22.82 -21.13
C GLY A 406 2.71 24.11 -21.96
N ALA A 407 3.13 25.19 -21.30
CA ALA A 407 3.25 26.53 -21.88
C ALA A 407 4.22 26.60 -23.07
N ASP A 408 5.25 25.77 -23.10
CA ASP A 408 6.22 25.67 -24.21
C ASP A 408 5.75 24.76 -25.36
N GLY A 409 4.55 24.19 -25.27
CA GLY A 409 4.02 23.23 -26.23
C GLY A 409 4.43 21.78 -26.00
N SER A 410 5.26 21.48 -25.01
CA SER A 410 5.55 20.09 -24.62
C SER A 410 4.28 19.37 -24.21
N GLU A 411 4.12 18.12 -24.66
CA GLU A 411 2.93 17.32 -24.43
C GLU A 411 3.30 15.94 -23.88
N ILE A 412 2.58 15.51 -22.84
CA ILE A 412 2.67 14.19 -22.22
C ILE A 412 1.27 13.58 -22.07
N LEU A 413 1.18 12.26 -21.87
CA LEU A 413 -0.08 11.66 -21.45
C LEU A 413 -0.20 11.73 -19.92
N ALA A 414 -1.36 12.16 -19.44
CA ALA A 414 -1.66 12.31 -18.02
C ALA A 414 -2.89 11.47 -17.63
N LEU A 415 -2.76 10.72 -16.56
CA LEU A 415 -3.83 9.95 -15.94
C LEU A 415 -4.20 10.57 -14.59
N ASN A 416 -5.42 11.09 -14.49
CA ASN A 416 -6.08 11.39 -13.22
C ASN A 416 -6.86 10.15 -12.80
N GLN A 417 -6.20 9.25 -12.08
CA GLN A 417 -6.72 7.93 -11.75
C GLN A 417 -7.92 8.04 -10.79
N ARG A 418 -9.06 7.45 -11.16
CA ARG A 418 -10.38 7.67 -10.53
C ARG A 418 -10.68 6.77 -9.34
N SER A 419 -9.93 5.69 -9.09
CA SER A 419 -10.18 4.78 -7.96
C SER A 419 -9.34 5.06 -6.73
N HIS A 420 -8.68 6.23 -6.65
CA HIS A 420 -7.75 6.62 -5.59
C HIS A 420 -6.45 5.79 -5.57
N TYR A 421 -5.40 6.27 -4.86
CA TYR A 421 -4.16 5.51 -4.66
C TYR A 421 -4.26 4.49 -3.51
N GLN A 422 -5.24 4.64 -2.63
CA GLN A 422 -5.57 3.68 -1.57
C GLN A 422 -6.76 2.84 -2.01
N GLY A 423 -6.52 1.60 -2.39
CA GLY A 423 -7.57 0.69 -2.85
C GLY A 423 -7.57 -0.62 -2.08
N HIS A 424 -8.69 -1.34 -2.15
CA HIS A 424 -8.87 -2.61 -1.43
C HIS A 424 -8.87 -3.84 -2.33
N TYR A 425 -8.73 -3.65 -3.64
CA TYR A 425 -8.93 -4.69 -4.64
C TYR A 425 -10.22 -5.49 -4.37
N ASP A 426 -11.30 -4.78 -4.16
CA ASP A 426 -12.63 -5.33 -3.96
C ASP A 426 -13.51 -5.17 -5.22
N PRO A 427 -14.68 -5.84 -5.30
CA PRO A 427 -15.59 -5.73 -6.44
C PRO A 427 -15.99 -4.28 -6.76
N LYS A 428 -16.14 -3.43 -5.76
CA LYS A 428 -16.48 -2.02 -5.94
C LYS A 428 -15.36 -1.27 -6.65
N GLN A 429 -14.12 -1.43 -6.20
CA GLN A 429 -12.97 -0.78 -6.82
C GLN A 429 -12.75 -1.27 -8.26
N VAL A 430 -12.97 -2.56 -8.54
CA VAL A 430 -12.93 -3.10 -9.91
C VAL A 430 -13.91 -2.37 -10.82
N CYS A 431 -15.15 -2.19 -10.36
CA CYS A 431 -16.16 -1.44 -11.09
C CYS A 431 -15.79 0.04 -11.25
N ASP A 432 -15.32 0.70 -10.19
CA ASP A 432 -14.96 2.11 -10.21
C ASP A 432 -13.78 2.37 -11.18
N ALA A 433 -12.76 1.53 -11.16
CA ALA A 433 -11.61 1.67 -12.06
C ALA A 433 -11.98 1.48 -13.54
N SER A 434 -12.98 0.64 -13.84
CA SER A 434 -13.46 0.42 -15.20
C SER A 434 -14.49 1.47 -15.63
N PHE A 435 -15.51 1.73 -14.80
CA PHE A 435 -16.70 2.49 -15.21
C PHE A 435 -16.57 4.00 -15.01
N ASN A 436 -15.68 4.45 -14.16
CA ASN A 436 -15.41 5.87 -13.96
C ASN A 436 -14.44 6.48 -14.99
N ASN A 437 -14.05 5.71 -16.00
CA ASN A 437 -13.29 6.21 -17.13
C ASN A 437 -14.20 6.96 -18.12
N ASP A 438 -13.92 8.23 -18.37
CA ASP A 438 -14.69 9.07 -19.30
C ASP A 438 -14.58 8.57 -20.75
N LEU A 439 -13.53 7.83 -21.08
CA LEU A 439 -13.18 7.32 -22.40
C LEU A 439 -13.53 5.83 -22.60
N LYS A 440 -14.35 5.24 -21.74
CA LYS A 440 -14.70 3.80 -21.80
C LYS A 440 -15.32 3.34 -23.12
N HIS A 441 -15.78 4.24 -23.95
CA HIS A 441 -16.30 3.96 -25.29
C HIS A 441 -15.19 3.65 -26.30
N VAL A 442 -13.96 4.14 -26.09
CA VAL A 442 -12.79 3.91 -26.95
C VAL A 442 -11.70 3.10 -26.24
N LEU A 443 -11.49 3.28 -24.93
CA LEU A 443 -10.52 2.55 -24.13
C LEU A 443 -11.23 1.59 -23.16
N LYS A 444 -11.14 0.30 -23.44
CA LYS A 444 -11.75 -0.76 -22.62
C LYS A 444 -10.86 -1.21 -21.45
N THR A 445 -9.65 -0.69 -21.39
CA THR A 445 -8.69 -1.00 -20.33
C THR A 445 -8.69 0.12 -19.29
N GLY A 446 -8.97 -0.22 -18.03
CA GLY A 446 -8.82 0.66 -16.87
C GLY A 446 -7.50 0.42 -16.16
N PHE A 447 -7.12 1.34 -15.26
CA PHE A 447 -6.00 1.18 -14.34
C PHE A 447 -6.46 1.45 -12.91
N GLY A 448 -6.02 0.64 -11.96
CA GLY A 448 -6.30 0.78 -10.54
C GLY A 448 -5.06 0.53 -9.69
N MET A 449 -4.98 1.21 -8.55
CA MET A 449 -3.97 0.98 -7.53
C MET A 449 -4.64 0.40 -6.29
N PHE A 450 -3.96 -0.49 -5.56
CA PHE A 450 -4.47 -1.04 -4.31
C PHE A 450 -3.37 -1.15 -3.27
N GLY A 451 -3.75 -1.02 -2.02
CA GLY A 451 -2.89 -1.00 -0.85
C GLY A 451 -3.15 0.21 0.02
N TYR A 452 -2.86 0.12 1.30
CA TYR A 452 -2.99 1.23 2.24
C TYR A 452 -1.81 2.19 2.09
N GLY A 453 -2.10 3.48 1.86
CA GLY A 453 -1.13 4.55 1.71
C GLY A 453 -0.92 5.38 2.97
N ASP A 454 -0.30 6.53 2.79
CA ASP A 454 0.11 7.49 3.82
C ASP A 454 1.05 6.88 4.89
N GLY A 455 1.74 5.80 4.56
CA GLY A 455 2.54 5.00 5.49
C GLY A 455 1.78 3.84 6.13
N GLY A 456 0.64 3.45 5.58
CA GLY A 456 -0.26 2.45 6.14
C GLY A 456 0.04 0.98 5.81
N GLY A 457 1.22 0.64 5.25
CA GLY A 457 1.68 -0.74 5.11
C GLY A 457 1.46 -1.39 3.74
N GLY A 458 0.74 -0.76 2.81
CA GLY A 458 0.55 -1.27 1.44
C GLY A 458 -0.52 -2.35 1.32
N SER A 459 -0.25 -3.36 0.52
CA SER A 459 -1.21 -4.41 0.17
C SER A 459 -1.42 -5.39 1.33
N THR A 460 -2.55 -6.10 1.30
CA THR A 460 -2.84 -7.14 2.29
C THR A 460 -3.08 -8.49 1.61
N TYR A 461 -2.96 -9.59 2.37
CA TYR A 461 -3.26 -10.91 1.83
C TYR A 461 -4.70 -10.99 1.30
N ARG A 462 -5.65 -10.31 1.95
CA ARG A 462 -7.06 -10.28 1.52
C ARG A 462 -7.24 -9.64 0.15
N MET A 463 -6.51 -8.56 -0.14
CA MET A 463 -6.51 -7.91 -1.45
C MET A 463 -6.01 -8.86 -2.53
N LEU A 464 -4.95 -9.62 -2.25
CA LEU A 464 -4.40 -10.60 -3.20
C LEU A 464 -5.28 -11.84 -3.37
N GLU A 465 -5.94 -12.28 -2.32
CA GLU A 465 -6.95 -13.33 -2.42
C GLU A 465 -8.19 -12.89 -3.23
N ASN A 466 -8.60 -11.62 -3.10
CA ASN A 466 -9.61 -11.02 -3.98
C ASN A 466 -9.14 -10.97 -5.43
N ALA A 467 -7.89 -10.57 -5.67
CA ALA A 467 -7.32 -10.52 -7.03
C ALA A 467 -7.44 -11.85 -7.77
N LYS A 468 -7.15 -12.98 -7.09
CA LYS A 468 -7.31 -14.33 -7.67
C LYS A 468 -8.76 -14.62 -8.09
N ARG A 469 -9.73 -14.23 -7.24
CA ARG A 469 -11.15 -14.51 -7.43
C ARG A 469 -11.81 -13.59 -8.43
N LEU A 470 -11.38 -12.34 -8.49
CA LEU A 470 -11.95 -11.31 -9.35
C LEU A 470 -11.35 -11.32 -10.77
N LYS A 471 -10.34 -12.14 -11.05
CA LYS A 471 -9.67 -12.21 -12.35
C LYS A 471 -10.65 -12.34 -13.53
N ASN A 472 -11.70 -13.12 -13.37
CA ASN A 472 -12.75 -13.30 -14.38
C ASN A 472 -14.10 -13.62 -13.70
N PHE A 473 -14.52 -12.76 -12.78
CA PHE A 473 -15.75 -12.98 -12.01
C PHE A 473 -16.98 -12.59 -12.83
N PRO A 474 -18.03 -13.45 -12.90
CA PRO A 474 -19.24 -13.17 -13.68
C PRO A 474 -19.91 -11.85 -13.24
N GLY A 475 -20.24 -11.01 -14.22
CA GLY A 475 -20.91 -9.73 -14.00
C GLY A 475 -19.97 -8.55 -13.70
N LEU A 476 -18.66 -8.80 -13.57
CA LEU A 476 -17.64 -7.77 -13.31
C LEU A 476 -16.65 -7.62 -14.49
N PRO A 477 -15.93 -6.49 -14.60
CA PRO A 477 -14.79 -6.38 -15.49
C PRO A 477 -13.73 -7.45 -15.20
N LYS A 478 -13.00 -7.90 -16.23
CA LYS A 478 -11.80 -8.71 -16.01
C LYS A 478 -10.75 -7.93 -15.26
N THR A 479 -9.95 -8.61 -14.45
CA THR A 479 -8.83 -7.99 -13.77
C THR A 479 -7.55 -8.79 -13.98
N ARG A 480 -6.41 -8.09 -13.98
CA ARG A 480 -5.09 -8.69 -13.90
C ARG A 480 -4.10 -7.80 -13.17
N MET A 481 -3.06 -8.39 -12.63
CA MET A 481 -1.90 -7.64 -12.13
C MET A 481 -1.07 -7.13 -13.30
N GLY A 482 -0.45 -5.97 -13.13
CA GLY A 482 0.44 -5.36 -14.12
C GLY A 482 0.82 -3.94 -13.76
N HIS A 483 1.84 -3.42 -14.40
CA HIS A 483 2.39 -2.10 -14.12
C HIS A 483 1.72 -0.98 -14.94
N PRO A 484 1.81 0.29 -14.50
CA PRO A 484 1.20 1.42 -15.20
C PRO A 484 1.67 1.58 -16.66
N GLN A 485 2.88 1.12 -16.98
CA GLN A 485 3.40 1.13 -18.35
C GLN A 485 2.55 0.31 -19.31
N GLU A 486 1.95 -0.79 -18.84
CA GLU A 486 1.07 -1.62 -19.66
C GLU A 486 -0.24 -0.90 -19.97
N PHE A 487 -0.79 -0.15 -19.01
CA PHE A 487 -1.95 0.71 -19.24
C PHE A 487 -1.63 1.82 -20.26
N PHE A 488 -0.49 2.50 -20.12
CA PHE A 488 -0.11 3.55 -21.05
C PHE A 488 0.18 3.02 -22.46
N ALA A 489 0.65 1.79 -22.60
CA ALA A 489 0.80 1.15 -23.91
C ALA A 489 -0.55 0.97 -24.63
N GLU A 490 -1.63 0.68 -23.89
CA GLU A 490 -2.98 0.68 -24.46
C GLU A 490 -3.49 2.09 -24.75
N ALA A 491 -3.21 3.04 -23.86
CA ALA A 491 -3.61 4.44 -24.02
C ALA A 491 -2.95 5.12 -25.25
N GLU A 492 -1.70 4.78 -25.56
CA GLU A 492 -1.01 5.31 -26.75
C GLU A 492 -1.69 4.92 -28.06
N LYS A 493 -2.39 3.78 -28.13
CA LYS A 493 -3.11 3.35 -29.35
C LYS A 493 -4.26 4.28 -29.74
N ILE A 494 -4.79 5.00 -28.75
CA ILE A 494 -5.91 5.93 -28.92
C ILE A 494 -5.49 7.39 -28.70
N ARG A 495 -4.17 7.69 -28.72
CA ARG A 495 -3.63 9.01 -28.37
C ARG A 495 -4.31 10.16 -29.12
N ASP A 496 -4.58 9.97 -30.40
CA ASP A 496 -5.17 11.02 -31.24
C ASP A 496 -6.63 11.35 -30.87
N GLU A 497 -7.34 10.40 -30.25
CA GLU A 497 -8.71 10.56 -29.77
C GLU A 497 -8.79 11.25 -28.39
N LEU A 498 -7.65 11.36 -27.68
CA LEU A 498 -7.63 11.92 -26.32
C LEU A 498 -7.83 13.43 -26.33
N PRO A 499 -8.59 13.98 -25.36
CA PRO A 499 -8.70 15.41 -25.17
C PRO A 499 -7.35 16.03 -24.82
N THR A 500 -7.15 17.30 -25.19
CA THR A 500 -5.97 18.09 -24.80
C THR A 500 -6.34 19.11 -23.77
N TYR A 501 -5.59 19.14 -22.67
CA TYR A 501 -5.72 20.14 -21.61
C TYR A 501 -4.45 21.01 -21.56
N CYS A 502 -4.64 22.34 -21.54
CA CYS A 502 -3.56 23.33 -21.69
C CYS A 502 -3.62 24.36 -20.56
N ASP A 503 -3.43 23.95 -19.32
CA ASP A 503 -3.35 24.83 -18.16
C ASP A 503 -2.72 24.09 -16.97
N GLU A 504 -2.63 24.76 -15.79
CA GLU A 504 -2.28 24.09 -14.53
C GLU A 504 -3.36 23.08 -14.13
N LEU A 505 -2.97 22.05 -13.40
CA LEU A 505 -3.91 21.13 -12.77
C LEU A 505 -4.15 21.62 -11.33
N TYR A 506 -5.12 22.52 -11.18
CA TYR A 506 -5.40 23.17 -9.91
C TYR A 506 -6.13 22.22 -8.94
N TYR A 507 -5.76 22.27 -7.65
CA TYR A 507 -6.41 21.53 -6.58
C TYR A 507 -7.03 22.49 -5.55
N GLU A 508 -8.35 22.47 -5.41
CA GLU A 508 -9.10 23.46 -4.64
C GLU A 508 -8.97 23.27 -3.12
N ASN A 509 -9.03 22.04 -2.64
CA ASN A 509 -9.20 21.76 -1.21
C ASN A 509 -8.01 22.21 -0.35
N HIS A 510 -6.79 22.18 -0.89
CA HIS A 510 -5.58 22.53 -0.14
C HIS A 510 -4.98 23.89 -0.54
N ARG A 511 -5.75 24.81 -1.10
CA ARG A 511 -5.26 26.13 -1.54
C ARG A 511 -4.62 26.96 -0.42
N GLY A 512 -4.99 26.74 0.84
CA GLY A 512 -4.35 27.38 2.00
C GLY A 512 -2.88 27.04 2.18
N THR A 513 -2.42 25.90 1.65
CA THR A 513 -1.02 25.44 1.73
C THR A 513 -0.04 26.37 1.03
N TYR A 514 -0.47 27.17 0.06
CA TYR A 514 0.40 28.13 -0.62
C TYR A 514 0.89 29.27 0.30
N THR A 515 0.18 29.56 1.38
CA THR A 515 0.45 30.68 2.27
C THR A 515 0.69 30.30 3.72
N SER A 516 0.22 29.13 4.16
CA SER A 516 0.43 28.66 5.53
C SER A 516 1.93 28.52 5.84
N GLN A 517 2.32 28.77 7.08
CA GLN A 517 3.72 28.66 7.55
C GLN A 517 4.72 29.38 6.62
N GLY A 518 4.48 30.65 6.30
CA GLY A 518 5.22 31.44 5.31
C GLY A 518 6.74 31.47 5.51
N PHE A 519 7.26 31.24 6.73
CA PHE A 519 8.69 31.16 7.00
C PHE A 519 9.35 29.95 6.30
N ILE A 520 8.65 28.80 6.17
CA ILE A 520 9.11 27.61 5.43
C ILE A 520 9.28 27.97 3.96
N LYS A 521 8.25 28.58 3.34
CA LYS A 521 8.29 29.02 1.93
C LYS A 521 9.40 30.02 1.67
N LYS A 522 9.59 30.99 2.59
CA LYS A 522 10.70 31.94 2.53
C LYS A 522 12.06 31.25 2.66
N GLY A 523 12.16 30.28 3.55
CA GLY A 523 13.36 29.44 3.71
C GLY A 523 13.66 28.64 2.44
N ASN A 524 12.65 28.00 1.86
CA ASN A 524 12.76 27.26 0.60
C ASN A 524 13.33 28.17 -0.50
N ARG A 525 12.68 29.30 -0.80
CA ARG A 525 13.12 30.22 -1.87
C ARG A 525 14.54 30.75 -1.63
N LYS A 526 14.90 31.10 -0.42
CA LYS A 526 16.27 31.55 -0.10
C LYS A 526 17.30 30.45 -0.32
N ASN A 527 16.99 29.21 0.02
CA ASN A 527 17.94 28.10 -0.13
C ASN A 527 18.09 27.65 -1.58
N GLU A 528 17.06 27.72 -2.40
CA GLU A 528 17.18 27.55 -3.86
C GLU A 528 18.25 28.47 -4.44
N PHE A 529 18.16 29.77 -4.14
CA PHE A 529 19.16 30.75 -4.60
C PHE A 529 20.55 30.53 -3.98
N ARG A 530 20.62 30.15 -2.69
CA ARG A 530 21.92 29.94 -2.02
C ARG A 530 22.67 28.77 -2.61
N LEU A 531 22.00 27.63 -2.83
CA LEU A 531 22.63 26.44 -3.39
C LEU A 531 23.15 26.71 -4.79
N SER A 532 22.34 27.32 -5.68
CA SER A 532 22.77 27.70 -7.02
C SER A 532 23.95 28.69 -7.01
N ARG A 533 23.93 29.67 -6.08
CA ARG A 533 25.04 30.62 -5.92
C ARG A 533 26.31 29.94 -5.42
N CYS A 534 26.21 28.94 -4.54
CA CYS A 534 27.37 28.16 -4.10
C CYS A 534 28.03 27.43 -5.25
N GLU A 535 27.25 26.83 -6.15
CA GLU A 535 27.77 26.19 -7.37
C GLU A 535 28.47 27.21 -8.28
N MET A 536 27.82 28.33 -8.55
CA MET A 536 28.41 29.40 -9.37
C MET A 536 29.71 29.94 -8.75
N ALA A 537 29.70 30.24 -7.44
CA ALA A 537 30.89 30.74 -6.73
C ALA A 537 32.03 29.71 -6.74
N GLY A 538 31.69 28.41 -6.64
CA GLY A 538 32.70 27.34 -6.72
C GLY A 538 33.34 27.25 -8.10
N VAL A 539 32.56 27.41 -9.17
CA VAL A 539 33.11 27.44 -10.55
C VAL A 539 34.08 28.61 -10.73
N PHE A 540 33.70 29.81 -10.29
CA PHE A 540 34.57 31.00 -10.40
C PHE A 540 35.71 30.99 -9.39
N GLY A 541 35.55 30.36 -8.21
CA GLY A 541 36.53 30.32 -7.13
C GLY A 541 37.57 29.19 -7.24
N GLY A 542 37.55 28.40 -8.31
CA GLY A 542 38.53 27.33 -8.55
C GLY A 542 38.16 25.96 -7.97
N GLY A 543 36.90 25.75 -7.61
CA GLY A 543 36.38 24.46 -7.15
C GLY A 543 35.52 24.54 -5.90
N TYR A 544 34.80 23.43 -5.63
CA TYR A 544 33.99 23.22 -4.41
C TYR A 544 33.93 21.74 -4.07
N ASP A 545 33.57 21.46 -2.83
CA ASP A 545 33.30 20.10 -2.37
C ASP A 545 31.98 19.61 -2.95
N ILE A 546 32.08 18.79 -4.00
CA ILE A 546 30.93 18.27 -4.75
C ILE A 546 30.06 17.41 -3.86
N GLU A 547 30.64 16.51 -3.08
CA GLU A 547 29.91 15.60 -2.20
C GLU A 547 29.11 16.34 -1.14
N ARG A 548 29.75 17.31 -0.49
CA ARG A 548 29.09 18.17 0.50
C ARG A 548 27.93 18.95 -0.11
N LEU A 549 28.11 19.51 -1.30
CA LEU A 549 27.07 20.28 -1.97
C LEU A 549 25.91 19.37 -2.42
N GLN A 550 26.19 18.16 -2.90
CA GLN A 550 25.19 17.16 -3.22
C GLN A 550 24.36 16.78 -1.99
N ASN A 551 25.01 16.52 -0.84
CA ASN A 551 24.32 16.22 0.41
C ASN A 551 23.41 17.38 0.87
N LEU A 552 23.85 18.63 0.68
CA LEU A 552 23.02 19.81 0.97
C LEU A 552 21.81 19.89 0.03
N TRP A 553 21.96 19.58 -1.25
CA TRP A 553 20.83 19.47 -2.19
C TRP A 553 19.85 18.37 -1.76
N LEU A 554 20.30 17.16 -1.46
CA LEU A 554 19.44 16.06 -1.03
C LEU A 554 18.64 16.42 0.24
N LEU A 555 19.30 17.04 1.22
CA LEU A 555 18.65 17.54 2.44
C LEU A 555 17.61 18.61 2.12
N PHE A 556 17.93 19.54 1.22
CA PHE A 556 17.04 20.61 0.81
C PHE A 556 15.83 20.05 0.04
N LEU A 557 16.05 19.17 -0.93
CA LEU A 557 15.00 18.54 -1.75
C LEU A 557 14.04 17.70 -0.92
N LYS A 558 14.53 17.03 0.14
CA LYS A 558 13.66 16.34 1.11
C LYS A 558 12.62 17.28 1.71
N ASN A 559 13.01 18.52 2.06
CA ASN A 559 12.10 19.51 2.64
C ASN A 559 11.09 20.08 1.64
N GLN A 560 11.17 19.71 0.36
CA GLN A 560 10.17 20.04 -0.67
C GLN A 560 9.08 18.96 -0.83
N PHE A 561 9.10 17.92 0.00
CA PHE A 561 8.00 16.96 0.08
C PHE A 561 6.67 17.68 0.27
N HIS A 562 5.60 17.16 -0.36
CA HIS A 562 4.32 17.88 -0.49
C HIS A 562 3.58 18.15 0.83
N ASP A 563 3.93 17.50 1.93
CA ASP A 563 3.44 17.83 3.27
C ASP A 563 4.40 18.71 4.09
N ILE A 564 5.68 18.75 3.72
CA ILE A 564 6.65 19.58 4.43
C ILE A 564 6.63 21.02 3.93
N LEU A 565 6.83 21.24 2.63
CA LEU A 565 6.87 22.59 2.05
C LEU A 565 5.52 23.29 2.10
N PRO A 566 4.40 22.67 1.77
CA PRO A 566 3.05 23.21 2.00
C PRO A 566 2.71 23.44 3.46
N GLY A 567 3.21 22.61 4.36
CA GLY A 567 3.01 22.73 5.81
C GLY A 567 1.65 22.22 6.27
N THR A 568 1.25 21.07 5.76
CA THR A 568 0.02 20.36 6.13
C THR A 568 0.20 19.44 7.32
#